data_3b6f1f8ac20c1968ab0433587e136075
#
_entry.id   3b6f1f8ac20c1968ab0433587e136075
#
_cell.length_a   1.000
_cell.length_b   1.000
_cell.length_c   1.000
_cell.angle_alpha   90.00
_cell.angle_beta   90.00
_cell.angle_gamma   90.00
#
_symmetry.space_group_name_H-M   'P 1'
#
loop_
_entity.id
_entity.type
_entity.pdbx_description
1 polymer ?
#
loop_
_entity_poly.entity_id
_entity_poly.type
_entity_poly.pdbx_seq_one_letter_code
_entity_poly.pdbx_strand_id
1 'polypeptide(L)'
;MASTAGGAFGFASGLIIQEFGYDDDVDETLRQAAEAETGTTLVDEDYEDVADSAIVWWRDDDGDVDDLTDLLVDAQANLDGAGLIWVLTPKARTTGAVPAAEVEEAAATAGMHATSAASMGQHWSGIRVSSRGR
;
A
#
# COMPACT_ATOMS: atom_id res chain seq x y z
N MET A 1 6.64 4.36 -23.89
CA MET A 1 6.66 4.32 -23.20
C MET A 1 6.57 4.19 -22.33
N ALA A 2 6.79 3.76 -22.40
CA ALA A 2 6.57 3.46 -21.50
C ALA A 2 6.75 3.63 -20.54
N SER A 3 7.19 3.51 -20.19
CA SER A 3 7.41 3.62 -19.13
C SER A 3 6.68 4.03 -18.30
N THR A 4 6.01 4.27 -18.48
CA THR A 4 5.17 4.71 -17.71
C THR A 4 4.60 3.81 -16.75
N ALA A 5 4.28 2.69 -17.11
CA ALA A 5 3.74 1.75 -16.20
C ALA A 5 4.66 1.53 -15.04
N GLY A 6 5.93 1.52 -15.32
CA GLY A 6 6.90 1.29 -14.30
C GLY A 6 6.99 2.39 -13.29
N GLY A 7 6.24 3.43 -13.43
CA GLY A 7 6.33 4.52 -12.50
C GLY A 7 5.24 4.55 -11.44
N ALA A 8 4.24 3.66 -11.52
CA ALA A 8 3.07 3.79 -10.67
C ALA A 8 3.42 3.75 -9.19
N PHE A 9 4.20 2.77 -8.76
CA PHE A 9 4.57 2.62 -7.35
C PHE A 9 6.03 3.00 -7.08
N GLY A 10 6.87 2.96 -8.10
CA GLY A 10 8.29 3.22 -7.93
C GLY A 10 9.07 2.07 -7.34
N PHE A 11 8.57 0.85 -7.50
CA PHE A 11 9.27 -0.32 -6.97
C PHE A 11 10.47 -0.68 -7.83
N ALA A 12 11.54 -1.12 -7.19
CA ALA A 12 12.71 -1.60 -7.89
C ALA A 12 12.51 -3.06 -8.34
N SER A 13 13.30 -3.45 -9.31
CA SER A 13 13.30 -4.81 -9.83
C SER A 13 13.73 -5.80 -8.75
N GLY A 14 13.06 -6.94 -8.68
CA GLY A 14 13.42 -8.01 -7.76
C GLY A 14 12.78 -7.94 -6.39
N LEU A 15 12.05 -6.88 -6.09
CA LEU A 15 11.41 -6.75 -4.78
C LEU A 15 10.25 -7.72 -4.62
N ILE A 16 10.06 -8.19 -3.40
CA ILE A 16 8.90 -8.99 -3.02
C ILE A 16 7.89 -8.06 -2.36
N ILE A 17 6.69 -8.01 -2.92
CA ILE A 17 5.64 -7.10 -2.45
C ILE A 17 4.51 -7.92 -1.85
N GLN A 18 4.17 -7.64 -0.60
CA GLN A 18 3.06 -8.31 0.07
C GLN A 18 1.80 -7.47 -0.04
N GLU A 19 0.69 -8.10 -0.38
CA GLU A 19 -0.58 -7.43 -0.60
C GLU A 19 -1.57 -7.76 0.49
N PHE A 20 -2.21 -6.74 1.05
CA PHE A 20 -3.21 -6.87 2.09
C PHE A 20 -4.53 -6.24 1.61
N GLY A 21 -5.63 -6.84 2.01
CA GLY A 21 -6.95 -6.25 1.73
C GLY A 21 -7.45 -6.50 0.32
N TYR A 22 -6.92 -7.50 -0.35
CA TYR A 22 -7.40 -7.85 -1.69
C TYR A 22 -8.89 -8.19 -1.63
N ASP A 23 -9.65 -7.66 -2.60
CA ASP A 23 -11.06 -7.99 -2.75
C ASP A 23 -11.44 -7.73 -4.21
N ASP A 24 -12.70 -7.91 -4.52
CA ASP A 24 -13.19 -7.81 -5.90
C ASP A 24 -13.05 -6.41 -6.49
N ASP A 25 -12.95 -5.39 -5.65
CA ASP A 25 -12.92 -4.00 -6.10
C ASP A 25 -11.52 -3.46 -6.37
N VAL A 26 -10.48 -4.28 -6.20
CA VAL A 26 -9.11 -3.81 -6.44
C VAL A 26 -8.90 -3.54 -7.93
N ASP A 27 -7.91 -2.71 -8.21
CA ASP A 27 -7.57 -2.35 -9.59
C ASP A 27 -6.51 -3.30 -10.11
N GLU A 28 -6.92 -4.21 -11.00
CA GLU A 28 -5.99 -5.20 -11.53
C GLU A 28 -4.87 -4.58 -12.35
N THR A 29 -5.14 -3.43 -12.98
CA THR A 29 -4.09 -2.73 -13.72
C THR A 29 -2.98 -2.27 -12.78
N LEU A 30 -3.35 -1.81 -11.59
CA LEU A 30 -2.34 -1.42 -10.59
C LEU A 30 -1.56 -2.64 -10.11
N ARG A 31 -2.23 -3.76 -9.90
CA ARG A 31 -1.56 -4.99 -9.48
C ARG A 31 -0.57 -5.44 -10.53
N GLN A 32 -0.98 -5.40 -11.80
CA GLN A 32 -0.09 -5.75 -12.91
C GLN A 32 1.09 -4.79 -13.01
N ALA A 33 0.85 -3.50 -12.76
CA ALA A 33 1.94 -2.53 -12.77
C ALA A 33 2.98 -2.85 -11.69
N ALA A 34 2.53 -3.19 -10.49
CA ALA A 34 3.45 -3.58 -9.42
C ALA A 34 4.28 -4.79 -9.81
N GLU A 35 3.64 -5.79 -10.39
CA GLU A 35 4.34 -7.01 -10.80
C GLU A 35 5.30 -6.73 -11.96
N ALA A 36 4.94 -5.81 -12.86
CA ALA A 36 5.83 -5.43 -13.95
C ALA A 36 7.05 -4.68 -13.44
N GLU A 37 6.87 -3.81 -12.44
CA GLU A 37 8.00 -3.06 -11.88
C GLU A 37 9.00 -3.96 -11.19
N THR A 38 8.52 -4.96 -10.47
CA THR A 38 9.39 -5.83 -9.69
C THR A 38 9.87 -7.05 -10.46
N GLY A 39 9.07 -7.51 -11.41
CA GLY A 39 9.33 -8.77 -12.08
C GLY A 39 8.97 -9.98 -11.22
N THR A 40 8.25 -9.75 -10.10
CA THR A 40 7.84 -10.82 -9.19
C THR A 40 6.33 -10.80 -9.03
N THR A 41 5.77 -11.92 -8.61
CA THR A 41 4.34 -12.03 -8.33
C THR A 41 4.05 -11.49 -6.93
N LEU A 42 2.97 -10.74 -6.78
CA LEU A 42 2.55 -10.28 -5.45
C LEU A 42 2.27 -11.49 -4.56
N VAL A 43 2.68 -11.39 -3.30
CA VAL A 43 2.37 -12.43 -2.31
C VAL A 43 1.22 -11.95 -1.42
N ASP A 44 0.45 -12.87 -0.88
CA ASP A 44 -0.77 -12.51 -0.16
C ASP A 44 -0.52 -12.29 1.32
N GLU A 45 -1.61 -12.05 2.06
CA GLU A 45 -1.54 -11.73 3.49
C GLU A 45 -0.97 -12.86 4.34
N ASP A 46 -1.07 -14.08 3.84
CA ASP A 46 -0.59 -15.24 4.59
C ASP A 46 0.89 -15.50 4.42
N TYR A 47 1.56 -14.73 3.59
CA TYR A 47 2.99 -14.87 3.36
C TYR A 47 3.76 -14.59 4.65
N GLU A 48 4.58 -15.53 5.07
CA GLU A 48 5.24 -15.46 6.37
C GLU A 48 6.75 -15.23 6.31
N ASP A 49 7.24 -14.93 5.13
CA ASP A 49 8.67 -14.67 4.97
C ASP A 49 8.88 -13.17 4.80
N VAL A 50 10.13 -12.78 4.58
CA VAL A 50 10.49 -11.37 4.44
C VAL A 50 9.97 -10.80 3.14
N ALA A 51 9.34 -9.64 3.21
CA ALA A 51 8.93 -8.87 2.03
C ALA A 51 9.70 -7.57 2.03
N ASP A 52 9.79 -6.95 0.87
CA ASP A 52 10.53 -5.69 0.72
C ASP A 52 9.62 -4.48 0.85
N SER A 53 8.37 -4.62 0.44
CA SER A 53 7.37 -3.56 0.54
C SER A 53 6.00 -4.17 0.61
N ALA A 54 4.98 -3.35 0.80
CA ALA A 54 3.61 -3.83 0.89
C ALA A 54 2.66 -2.89 0.20
N ILE A 55 1.54 -3.44 -0.25
CA ILE A 55 0.41 -2.70 -0.77
C ILE A 55 -0.78 -3.05 0.12
N VAL A 56 -1.47 -2.04 0.63
CA VAL A 56 -2.65 -2.22 1.47
C VAL A 56 -3.84 -1.58 0.77
N TRP A 57 -4.86 -2.35 0.47
CA TRP A 57 -6.13 -1.83 -0.05
C TRP A 57 -7.05 -1.59 1.14
N TRP A 58 -7.47 -0.34 1.35
CA TRP A 58 -8.23 0.02 2.54
C TRP A 58 -9.45 0.87 2.17
N ARG A 59 -10.61 0.50 2.69
CA ARG A 59 -11.88 1.22 2.47
C ARG A 59 -12.42 1.62 3.84
N ASP A 60 -13.33 2.59 3.85
CA ASP A 60 -13.85 3.10 5.11
C ASP A 60 -14.63 2.04 5.88
N ASP A 61 -15.21 1.04 5.20
CA ASP A 61 -15.95 -0.02 5.88
C ASP A 61 -15.07 -1.20 6.27
N ASP A 62 -13.78 -1.15 6.02
CA ASP A 62 -12.86 -2.19 6.48
C ASP A 62 -12.55 -2.05 7.98
N GLY A 63 -12.76 -0.87 8.53
CA GLY A 63 -12.53 -0.63 9.94
C GLY A 63 -12.27 0.83 10.21
N ASP A 64 -11.92 1.13 11.44
CA ASP A 64 -11.59 2.50 11.84
C ASP A 64 -10.07 2.72 11.82
N VAL A 65 -9.64 3.88 12.32
CA VAL A 65 -8.21 4.23 12.35
C VAL A 65 -7.39 3.21 13.15
N ASP A 66 -7.96 2.70 14.23
CA ASP A 66 -7.23 1.70 15.05
C ASP A 66 -7.04 0.40 14.28
N ASP A 67 -8.04 -0.01 13.51
CA ASP A 67 -7.92 -1.21 12.69
C ASP A 67 -6.87 -1.04 11.61
N LEU A 68 -6.82 0.13 10.98
CA LEU A 68 -5.79 0.39 9.98
C LEU A 68 -4.40 0.43 10.63
N THR A 69 -4.30 1.00 11.83
CA THR A 69 -3.04 1.01 12.57
C THR A 69 -2.54 -0.41 12.79
N ASP A 70 -3.43 -1.30 13.23
CA ASP A 70 -3.07 -2.70 13.48
C ASP A 70 -2.60 -3.38 12.20
N LEU A 71 -3.26 -3.12 11.09
CA LEU A 71 -2.87 -3.69 9.81
C LEU A 71 -1.49 -3.19 9.38
N LEU A 72 -1.22 -1.90 9.58
CA LEU A 72 0.10 -1.35 9.23
C LEU A 72 1.20 -1.95 10.10
N VAL A 73 0.92 -2.19 11.38
CA VAL A 73 1.88 -2.86 12.25
C VAL A 73 2.15 -4.28 11.74
N ASP A 74 1.10 -5.01 11.37
CA ASP A 74 1.26 -6.36 10.84
C ASP A 74 2.05 -6.35 9.53
N ALA A 75 1.77 -5.40 8.65
CA ALA A 75 2.48 -5.32 7.38
C ALA A 75 3.96 -5.02 7.60
N GLN A 76 4.27 -4.13 8.55
CA GLN A 76 5.67 -3.81 8.87
C GLN A 76 6.42 -5.01 9.39
N ALA A 77 5.75 -5.92 10.08
CA ALA A 77 6.43 -7.03 10.74
C ALA A 77 7.21 -7.89 9.76
N ASN A 78 6.76 -7.99 8.51
CA ASN A 78 7.45 -8.77 7.50
C ASN A 78 8.42 -7.97 6.64
N LEU A 79 8.45 -6.64 6.82
CA LEU A 79 9.28 -5.81 5.94
C LEU A 79 10.73 -5.81 6.42
N ASP A 80 11.63 -5.78 5.44
CA ASP A 80 13.06 -5.74 5.69
C ASP A 80 13.53 -4.28 5.76
N GLY A 81 14.23 -3.95 6.81
CA GLY A 81 14.84 -2.63 6.95
C GLY A 81 13.81 -1.51 7.01
N ALA A 82 14.07 -0.45 6.26
CA ALA A 82 13.18 0.71 6.22
C ALA A 82 12.06 0.46 5.22
N GLY A 83 11.06 -0.27 5.63
CA GLY A 83 9.99 -0.70 4.75
C GLY A 83 9.15 0.43 4.20
N LEU A 84 8.58 0.19 3.04
CA LEU A 84 7.69 1.10 2.36
C LEU A 84 6.34 0.42 2.16
N ILE A 85 5.28 1.13 2.52
CA ILE A 85 3.92 0.62 2.34
C ILE A 85 3.15 1.63 1.51
N TRP A 86 2.45 1.15 0.48
CA TRP A 86 1.48 1.96 -0.23
C TRP A 86 0.10 1.63 0.32
N VAL A 87 -0.59 2.63 0.88
CA VAL A 87 -1.97 2.47 1.32
C VAL A 87 -2.86 3.04 0.24
N LEU A 88 -3.69 2.19 -0.35
CA LEU A 88 -4.59 2.57 -1.44
C LEU A 88 -6.01 2.65 -0.90
N THR A 89 -6.65 3.81 -1.07
CA THR A 89 -8.02 4.04 -0.65
C THR A 89 -8.84 4.52 -1.84
N PRO A 90 -10.16 4.29 -1.85
CA PRO A 90 -10.99 4.84 -2.93
C PRO A 90 -10.88 6.37 -2.96
N LYS A 91 -10.96 6.94 -4.14
CA LYS A 91 -10.81 8.38 -4.32
C LYS A 91 -11.87 9.13 -3.53
N ALA A 92 -11.55 10.35 -3.16
CA ALA A 92 -12.46 11.24 -2.45
C ALA A 92 -13.78 11.33 -3.21
N ARG A 93 -14.87 11.41 -2.47
CA ARG A 93 -16.23 11.53 -3.00
C ARG A 93 -16.75 10.27 -3.69
N THR A 94 -16.05 9.15 -3.51
CA THR A 94 -16.56 7.86 -3.98
C THR A 94 -16.87 7.00 -2.77
N THR A 95 -17.64 5.95 -3.00
CA THR A 95 -18.01 5.00 -1.94
C THR A 95 -16.74 4.38 -1.38
N GLY A 96 -16.64 4.35 -0.06
CA GLY A 96 -15.51 3.74 0.61
C GLY A 96 -14.31 4.66 0.82
N ALA A 97 -14.40 5.91 0.38
CA ALA A 97 -13.29 6.85 0.52
C ALA A 97 -12.89 7.02 1.98
N VAL A 98 -11.59 7.16 2.22
CA VAL A 98 -11.02 7.33 3.55
C VAL A 98 -10.25 8.64 3.55
N PRO A 99 -10.50 9.54 4.52
CA PRO A 99 -9.73 10.79 4.58
C PRO A 99 -8.23 10.52 4.73
N ALA A 100 -7.44 11.28 4.00
CA ALA A 100 -5.98 11.13 4.08
C ALA A 100 -5.49 11.31 5.51
N ALA A 101 -6.12 12.19 6.28
CA ALA A 101 -5.72 12.41 7.67
C ALA A 101 -5.81 11.15 8.52
N GLU A 102 -6.77 10.26 8.24
CA GLU A 102 -6.89 9.01 8.98
C GLU A 102 -5.75 8.07 8.66
N VAL A 103 -5.35 8.02 7.39
CA VAL A 103 -4.20 7.18 6.99
C VAL A 103 -2.93 7.72 7.65
N GLU A 104 -2.77 9.04 7.66
CA GLU A 104 -1.61 9.66 8.29
C GLU A 104 -1.57 9.40 9.79
N GLU A 105 -2.71 9.45 10.44
CA GLU A 105 -2.82 9.18 11.87
C GLU A 105 -2.45 7.72 12.17
N ALA A 106 -3.00 6.79 11.40
CA ALA A 106 -2.71 5.37 11.59
C ALA A 106 -1.21 5.10 11.37
N ALA A 107 -0.64 5.73 10.35
CA ALA A 107 0.78 5.56 10.07
C ALA A 107 1.62 6.06 11.24
N ALA A 108 1.32 7.24 11.75
CA ALA A 108 2.08 7.81 12.86
C ALA A 108 2.00 6.92 14.10
N THR A 109 0.80 6.42 14.40
CA THR A 109 0.62 5.53 15.56
C THR A 109 1.39 4.23 15.37
N ALA A 110 1.50 3.75 14.14
CA ALA A 110 2.25 2.52 13.83
C ALA A 110 3.77 2.74 13.76
N GLY A 111 4.23 3.96 14.01
CA GLY A 111 5.67 4.27 13.99
C GLY A 111 6.19 4.58 12.60
N MET A 112 5.31 4.97 11.70
CA MET A 112 5.67 5.30 10.32
C MET A 112 5.25 6.74 10.03
N HIS A 113 5.52 7.20 8.82
CA HIS A 113 5.04 8.52 8.40
C HIS A 113 4.71 8.52 6.92
N ALA A 114 3.70 9.29 6.58
CA ALA A 114 3.29 9.47 5.19
C ALA A 114 4.26 10.42 4.50
N THR A 115 4.70 10.06 3.30
CA THR A 115 5.69 10.85 2.58
C THR A 115 5.14 11.51 1.33
N SER A 116 4.14 10.91 0.70
CA SER A 116 3.55 11.50 -0.50
C SER A 116 2.21 10.86 -0.77
N ALA A 117 1.43 11.51 -1.61
CA ALA A 117 0.13 11.02 -2.02
C ALA A 117 0.00 11.19 -3.53
N ALA A 118 -0.73 10.29 -4.16
CA ALA A 118 -0.90 10.32 -5.60
C ALA A 118 -2.22 9.68 -6.00
N SER A 119 -2.72 10.08 -7.15
CA SER A 119 -3.83 9.38 -7.78
C SER A 119 -3.30 8.08 -8.38
N MET A 120 -3.95 6.97 -8.09
CA MET A 120 -3.51 5.65 -8.53
C MET A 120 -4.62 5.01 -9.33
N GLY A 121 -4.47 4.97 -10.63
CA GLY A 121 -5.52 4.46 -11.51
C GLY A 121 -6.73 5.38 -11.53
N GLN A 122 -7.88 4.84 -11.89
CA GLN A 122 -9.08 5.65 -12.05
C GLN A 122 -9.88 5.83 -10.76
N HIS A 123 -9.81 4.86 -9.87
CA HIS A 123 -10.71 4.82 -8.72
C HIS A 123 -10.02 4.86 -7.38
N TRP A 124 -8.71 4.86 -7.34
CA TRP A 124 -7.95 4.76 -6.10
C TRP A 124 -7.00 5.93 -5.93
N SER A 125 -6.71 6.24 -4.67
CA SER A 125 -5.65 7.17 -4.28
C SER A 125 -4.65 6.40 -3.48
N GLY A 126 -3.38 6.76 -3.57
CA GLY A 126 -2.33 6.08 -2.83
C GLY A 126 -1.61 7.02 -1.91
N ILE A 127 -1.32 6.58 -0.70
CA ILE A 127 -0.47 7.31 0.23
C ILE A 127 0.72 6.42 0.51
N ARG A 128 1.89 6.98 0.28
CA ARG A 128 3.15 6.29 0.48
C ARG A 128 3.57 6.50 1.93
N VAL A 129 3.79 5.40 2.62
CA VAL A 129 4.11 5.42 4.05
C VAL A 129 5.45 4.73 4.24
N SER A 130 6.35 5.37 4.95
CA SER A 130 7.68 4.84 5.19
C SER A 130 7.93 4.65 6.67
N SER A 131 8.78 3.69 6.97
CA SER A 131 9.19 3.45 8.33
C SER A 131 9.98 4.64 8.84
N ARG A 132 9.73 4.99 10.11
CA ARG A 132 10.42 6.08 10.75
C ARG A 132 11.69 5.57 11.39
N GLY A 133 12.63 6.43 11.63
CA GLY A 133 13.76 6.07 12.47
C GLY A 133 14.88 5.39 11.76
N ARG A 134 14.89 5.47 10.52
CA ARG A 134 16.03 4.92 9.82
C ARG A 134 16.49 5.82 8.72
#